data_d5548d7f7522fce6b051d5b3d073abef
#
_entry.id   d5548d7f7522fce6b051d5b3d073abef
#
_cell.length_a   1.000
_cell.length_b   1.000
_cell.length_c   1.000
_cell.angle_alpha   90.00
_cell.angle_beta   90.00
_cell.angle_gamma   90.00
#
_symmetry.space_group_name_H-M   'P 1'
#
loop_
_entity.id
_entity.type
_entity.pdbx_description
1 polymer ?
#
loop_
_entity_poly.entity_id
_entity_poly.type
_entity_poly.pdbx_seq_one_letter_code
_entity_poly.pdbx_strand_id
1 'polypeptide(L)'
;MAEAPAVPVLRRIHHVAFAEEEGAALVGRLQELFGVEVDSEERAPGFVERMLPVGDCHLQALEATGDGVVRSSLARRGPGLHHIAFEVDDLAAVLRHLADNGVELIDPSPRRGGGGHWIAFTHPRSFGGVLVELVETSPPART
;
A
#
# COMPACT_ATOMS: atom_id res chain seq x y z
N MET A 1 19.50 29.94 -15.98
CA MET A 1 18.05 29.69 -16.11
C MET A 1 17.69 28.46 -15.30
N ALA A 2 16.73 28.61 -14.42
CA ALA A 2 16.31 27.48 -13.57
C ALA A 2 15.47 26.50 -14.37
N GLU A 3 15.77 25.24 -14.26
CA GLU A 3 14.94 24.19 -14.83
C GLU A 3 13.70 23.99 -13.97
N ALA A 4 12.58 23.61 -14.60
CA ALA A 4 11.40 23.22 -13.85
C ALA A 4 11.73 21.97 -13.03
N PRO A 5 11.19 21.84 -11.79
CA PRO A 5 11.38 20.61 -11.02
C PRO A 5 10.90 19.40 -11.82
N ALA A 6 11.67 18.33 -11.75
CA ALA A 6 11.27 17.08 -12.40
C ALA A 6 9.99 16.56 -11.74
N VAL A 7 9.08 16.06 -12.55
CA VAL A 7 7.89 15.37 -12.05
C VAL A 7 8.32 14.04 -11.45
N PRO A 8 7.91 13.72 -10.21
CA PRO A 8 8.23 12.43 -9.62
C PRO A 8 7.74 11.26 -10.48
N VAL A 9 8.50 10.18 -10.48
CA VAL A 9 8.21 9.01 -11.31
C VAL A 9 7.78 7.85 -10.41
N LEU A 10 6.72 7.17 -10.80
CA LEU A 10 6.35 5.91 -10.20
C LEU A 10 7.28 4.85 -10.76
N ARG A 11 8.01 4.15 -9.90
CA ARG A 11 9.01 3.16 -10.33
C ARG A 11 8.38 1.85 -10.74
N ARG A 12 7.39 1.40 -9.96
CA ARG A 12 6.67 0.15 -10.22
C ARG A 12 5.46 0.07 -9.31
N ILE A 13 4.59 -0.87 -9.59
CA ILE A 13 3.58 -1.28 -8.62
C ILE A 13 4.31 -2.11 -7.57
N HIS A 14 4.30 -1.67 -6.32
CA HIS A 14 4.92 -2.40 -5.23
C HIS A 14 4.03 -3.56 -4.80
N HIS A 15 2.77 -3.29 -4.57
CA HIS A 15 1.80 -4.33 -4.24
C HIS A 15 0.37 -3.88 -4.55
N VAL A 16 -0.50 -4.88 -4.64
CA VAL A 16 -1.95 -4.70 -4.73
C VAL A 16 -2.55 -5.39 -3.51
N ALA A 17 -3.32 -4.66 -2.73
CA ALA A 17 -3.85 -5.15 -1.46
C ALA A 17 -5.33 -5.53 -1.56
N PHE A 18 -5.65 -6.64 -0.92
CA PHE A 18 -7.02 -7.15 -0.80
C PHE A 18 -7.40 -7.22 0.66
N ALA A 19 -8.62 -6.79 0.98
CA ALA A 19 -9.18 -6.94 2.31
C ALA A 19 -10.07 -8.18 2.35
N GLU A 20 -9.92 -8.99 3.39
CA GLU A 20 -10.63 -10.26 3.53
C GLU A 20 -11.16 -10.44 4.94
N GLU A 21 -12.27 -11.21 5.03
CA GLU A 21 -12.77 -11.67 6.32
C GLU A 21 -11.82 -12.71 6.93
N GLU A 22 -11.90 -12.86 8.24
CA GLU A 22 -11.14 -13.90 8.93
C GLU A 22 -11.50 -15.29 8.37
N GLY A 23 -10.47 -16.08 8.11
CA GLY A 23 -10.64 -17.42 7.53
C GLY A 23 -10.92 -17.41 6.05
N ALA A 24 -10.79 -16.27 5.36
CA ALA A 24 -11.01 -16.19 3.92
C ALA A 24 -10.01 -17.03 3.13
N ALA A 25 -10.41 -17.41 1.93
CA ALA A 25 -9.70 -18.42 1.16
C ALA A 25 -8.76 -17.90 0.08
N LEU A 26 -8.57 -16.57 -0.06
CA LEU A 26 -7.80 -16.04 -1.18
C LEU A 26 -6.38 -16.61 -1.24
N VAL A 27 -5.64 -16.52 -0.14
CA VAL A 27 -4.27 -17.02 -0.09
C VAL A 27 -4.22 -18.53 -0.39
N GLY A 28 -5.09 -19.31 0.26
CA GLY A 28 -5.16 -20.76 0.04
C GLY A 28 -5.50 -21.12 -1.40
N ARG A 29 -6.42 -20.37 -2.03
CA ARG A 29 -6.79 -20.61 -3.43
C ARG A 29 -5.64 -20.30 -4.38
N LEU A 30 -4.92 -19.22 -4.13
CA LEU A 30 -3.76 -18.87 -4.96
C LEU A 30 -2.65 -19.92 -4.81
N GLN A 31 -2.43 -20.39 -3.60
CA GLN A 31 -1.45 -21.45 -3.36
C GLN A 31 -1.85 -22.75 -4.04
N GLU A 32 -3.10 -23.14 -3.89
CA GLU A 32 -3.62 -24.39 -4.46
C GLU A 32 -3.63 -24.38 -5.98
N LEU A 33 -4.04 -23.27 -6.59
CA LEU A 33 -4.24 -23.20 -8.04
C LEU A 33 -3.00 -22.78 -8.80
N PHE A 34 -2.12 -21.97 -8.21
CA PHE A 34 -1.00 -21.37 -8.92
C PHE A 34 0.35 -21.57 -8.23
N GLY A 35 0.38 -22.21 -7.06
CA GLY A 35 1.62 -22.45 -6.34
C GLY A 35 2.27 -21.19 -5.78
N VAL A 36 1.53 -20.11 -5.65
CA VAL A 36 2.07 -18.86 -5.07
C VAL A 36 2.28 -19.06 -3.58
N GLU A 37 3.44 -18.69 -3.07
CA GLU A 37 3.75 -18.86 -1.65
C GLU A 37 3.82 -17.53 -0.93
N VAL A 38 3.46 -17.53 0.36
CA VAL A 38 3.61 -16.36 1.23
C VAL A 38 5.08 -16.20 1.56
N ASP A 39 5.65 -15.03 1.26
CA ASP A 39 7.06 -14.76 1.59
C ASP A 39 7.22 -13.92 2.87
N SER A 40 6.17 -13.29 3.36
CA SER A 40 6.20 -12.62 4.66
C SER A 40 4.81 -12.54 5.25
N GLU A 41 4.77 -12.52 6.58
CA GLU A 41 3.53 -12.38 7.35
C GLU A 41 3.81 -11.45 8.52
N GLU A 42 2.98 -10.43 8.69
CA GLU A 42 3.08 -9.50 9.81
C GLU A 42 1.71 -9.33 10.46
N ARG A 43 1.71 -9.28 11.78
CA ARG A 43 0.49 -8.99 12.54
C ARG A 43 0.46 -7.53 12.93
N ALA A 44 -0.69 -6.92 12.76
CA ALA A 44 -0.95 -5.55 13.16
C ALA A 44 -2.23 -5.52 14.00
N PRO A 45 -2.52 -4.42 14.70
CA PRO A 45 -3.78 -4.32 15.42
C PRO A 45 -4.97 -4.46 14.46
N GLY A 46 -5.76 -5.52 14.66
CA GLY A 46 -6.98 -5.76 13.90
C GLY A 46 -6.83 -6.52 12.60
N PHE A 47 -5.61 -6.84 12.15
CA PHE A 47 -5.43 -7.63 10.92
C PHE A 47 -4.09 -8.34 10.85
N VAL A 48 -4.01 -9.29 9.94
CA VAL A 48 -2.77 -9.97 9.55
C VAL A 48 -2.50 -9.61 8.09
N GLU A 49 -1.27 -9.25 7.80
CA GLU A 49 -0.81 -8.91 6.47
C GLU A 49 0.06 -10.03 5.93
N ARG A 50 -0.29 -10.58 4.77
CA ARG A 50 0.51 -11.61 4.11
C ARG A 50 0.91 -11.12 2.73
N MET A 51 2.19 -11.27 2.39
CA MET A 51 2.73 -10.85 1.10
C MET A 51 3.03 -12.08 0.26
N LEU A 52 2.54 -12.06 -0.98
CA LEU A 52 2.72 -13.15 -1.94
C LEU A 52 3.40 -12.57 -3.18
N PRO A 53 4.62 -13.01 -3.53
CA PRO A 53 5.31 -12.45 -4.70
C PRO A 53 4.66 -12.93 -6.00
N VAL A 54 4.49 -11.99 -6.93
CA VAL A 54 4.01 -12.27 -8.28
C VAL A 54 4.87 -11.43 -9.22
N GLY A 55 5.87 -12.04 -9.84
CA GLY A 55 6.86 -11.31 -10.63
C GLY A 55 7.58 -10.27 -9.76
N ASP A 56 7.62 -9.03 -10.24
CA ASP A 56 8.27 -7.93 -9.53
C ASP A 56 7.35 -7.25 -8.51
N CYS A 57 6.11 -7.70 -8.41
CA CYS A 57 5.11 -7.13 -7.52
C CYS A 57 4.77 -8.11 -6.41
N HIS A 58 3.94 -7.65 -5.48
CA HIS A 58 3.34 -8.52 -4.47
C HIS A 58 1.83 -8.35 -4.46
N LEU A 59 1.14 -9.43 -4.18
CA LEU A 59 -0.22 -9.34 -3.67
C LEU A 59 -0.11 -9.22 -2.16
N GLN A 60 -0.93 -8.35 -1.57
CA GLN A 60 -0.98 -8.20 -0.13
C GLN A 60 -2.37 -8.61 0.33
N ALA A 61 -2.45 -9.65 1.13
CA ALA A 61 -3.71 -10.09 1.70
C ALA A 61 -3.83 -9.54 3.12
N LEU A 62 -4.88 -8.77 3.36
CA LEU A 62 -5.17 -8.14 4.65
C LEU A 62 -6.36 -8.87 5.25
N GLU A 63 -6.10 -9.81 6.15
CA GLU A 63 -7.14 -10.58 6.82
C GLU A 63 -7.54 -9.90 8.11
N ALA A 64 -8.81 -9.52 8.23
CA ALA A 64 -9.32 -8.90 9.47
C ALA A 64 -9.30 -9.92 10.61
N THR A 65 -8.77 -9.52 11.76
CA THR A 65 -8.76 -10.34 12.98
C THR A 65 -9.45 -9.65 14.14
N GLY A 66 -9.90 -8.41 13.95
CA GLY A 66 -10.58 -7.63 14.97
C GLY A 66 -10.92 -6.25 14.41
N ASP A 67 -11.34 -5.35 15.27
CA ASP A 67 -11.66 -3.98 14.88
C ASP A 67 -10.42 -3.26 14.36
N GLY A 68 -10.62 -2.39 13.37
CA GLY A 68 -9.54 -1.60 12.78
C GLY A 68 -9.83 -1.23 11.34
N VAL A 69 -8.77 -0.78 10.64
CA VAL A 69 -8.92 -0.25 9.27
C VAL A 69 -9.43 -1.27 8.27
N VAL A 70 -9.01 -2.54 8.40
CA VAL A 70 -9.44 -3.59 7.49
C VAL A 70 -10.91 -3.92 7.74
N ARG A 71 -11.30 -4.11 9.00
CA ARG A 71 -12.70 -4.37 9.36
C ARG A 71 -13.62 -3.24 8.91
N SER A 72 -13.18 -1.99 9.07
CA SER A 72 -13.95 -0.84 8.62
C SER A 72 -14.14 -0.83 7.10
N SER A 73 -13.11 -1.18 6.35
CA SER A 73 -13.20 -1.29 4.90
C SER A 73 -14.17 -2.39 4.49
N LEU A 74 -14.10 -3.54 5.14
CA LEU A 74 -15.02 -4.66 4.88
C LEU A 74 -16.48 -4.26 5.15
N ALA A 75 -16.73 -3.50 6.20
CA ALA A 75 -18.08 -3.04 6.53
C ALA A 75 -18.64 -2.08 5.47
N ARG A 76 -17.77 -1.25 4.87
CA ARG A 76 -18.21 -0.29 3.85
C ARG A 76 -18.31 -0.87 2.45
N ARG A 77 -17.37 -1.75 2.07
CA ARG A 77 -17.17 -2.17 0.69
C ARG A 77 -17.29 -3.68 0.48
N GLY A 78 -17.25 -4.48 1.56
CA GLY A 78 -17.12 -5.92 1.47
C GLY A 78 -15.70 -6.34 1.11
N PRO A 79 -15.46 -7.66 0.99
CA PRO A 79 -14.15 -8.19 0.57
C PRO A 79 -13.79 -7.72 -0.84
N GLY A 80 -12.51 -7.54 -1.09
CA GLY A 80 -12.01 -7.17 -2.41
C GLY A 80 -10.80 -6.26 -2.34
N LEU A 81 -10.57 -5.52 -3.41
CA LEU A 81 -9.43 -4.59 -3.52
C LEU A 81 -9.51 -3.53 -2.43
N HIS A 82 -8.41 -3.33 -1.73
CA HIS A 82 -8.29 -2.34 -0.66
C HIS A 82 -7.47 -1.14 -1.13
N HIS A 83 -6.30 -1.36 -1.68
CA HIS A 83 -5.46 -0.28 -2.19
C HIS A 83 -4.43 -0.80 -3.20
N ILE A 84 -3.85 0.14 -3.93
CA ILE A 84 -2.70 -0.12 -4.78
C ILE A 84 -1.53 0.72 -4.26
N ALA A 85 -0.34 0.14 -4.22
CA ALA A 85 0.86 0.81 -3.74
C ALA A 85 1.88 0.95 -4.84
N PHE A 86 2.41 2.16 -5.00
CA PHE A 86 3.47 2.46 -5.97
C PHE A 86 4.76 2.76 -5.24
N GLU A 87 5.85 2.24 -5.78
CA GLU A 87 7.18 2.56 -5.26
C GLU A 87 7.69 3.85 -5.86
N VAL A 88 8.25 4.70 -5.00
CA VAL A 88 8.87 5.97 -5.39
C VAL A 88 10.26 6.07 -4.77
N ASP A 89 11.11 6.97 -5.30
CA ASP A 89 12.48 7.13 -4.80
C ASP A 89 12.57 8.00 -3.54
N ASP A 90 11.87 9.12 -3.55
CA ASP A 90 11.93 10.12 -2.47
C ASP A 90 10.51 10.45 -2.04
N LEU A 91 10.04 9.74 -1.05
CA LEU A 91 8.64 9.87 -0.63
C LEU A 91 8.32 11.27 -0.11
N ALA A 92 9.22 11.87 0.67
CA ALA A 92 8.97 13.22 1.18
C ALA A 92 8.82 14.24 0.05
N ALA A 93 9.65 14.13 -0.98
CA ALA A 93 9.56 15.03 -2.14
C ALA A 93 8.27 14.78 -2.93
N VAL A 94 7.87 13.51 -3.07
CA VAL A 94 6.62 13.16 -3.76
C VAL A 94 5.43 13.75 -3.02
N LEU A 95 5.39 13.64 -1.70
CA LEU A 95 4.28 14.19 -0.92
C LEU A 95 4.18 15.71 -1.04
N ARG A 96 5.32 16.42 -1.07
CA ARG A 96 5.31 17.86 -1.31
C ARG A 96 4.75 18.20 -2.69
N HIS A 97 5.18 17.44 -3.70
CA HIS A 97 4.69 17.62 -5.06
C HIS A 97 3.18 17.41 -5.15
N LEU A 98 2.68 16.35 -4.52
CA LEU A 98 1.24 16.06 -4.51
C LEU A 98 0.46 17.16 -3.79
N ALA A 99 0.93 17.60 -2.64
CA ALA A 99 0.27 18.67 -1.90
C ALA A 99 0.24 19.97 -2.70
N ASP A 100 1.34 20.31 -3.38
CA ASP A 100 1.42 21.51 -4.23
C ASP A 100 0.46 21.43 -5.41
N ASN A 101 0.04 20.25 -5.80
CA ASN A 101 -0.90 20.02 -6.90
C ASN A 101 -2.33 19.72 -6.41
N GLY A 102 -2.62 20.04 -5.16
CA GLY A 102 -3.98 19.94 -4.63
C GLY A 102 -4.44 18.55 -4.22
N VAL A 103 -3.52 17.60 -4.12
CA VAL A 103 -3.86 16.24 -3.68
C VAL A 103 -4.04 16.23 -2.17
N GLU A 104 -5.17 15.71 -1.71
CA GLU A 104 -5.41 15.53 -0.29
C GLU A 104 -4.66 14.30 0.20
N LEU A 105 -3.85 14.47 1.26
CA LEU A 105 -3.03 13.40 1.81
C LEU A 105 -3.61 12.92 3.13
N ILE A 106 -3.71 11.59 3.30
CA ILE A 106 -4.02 11.01 4.61
C ILE A 106 -2.80 11.14 5.49
N ASP A 107 -1.62 10.80 4.94
CA ASP A 107 -0.35 10.95 5.64
C ASP A 107 0.43 12.09 4.97
N PRO A 108 0.53 13.26 5.61
CA PRO A 108 1.26 14.38 5.01
C PRO A 108 2.79 14.23 5.05
N SER A 109 3.29 13.27 5.82
CA SER A 109 4.72 12.95 5.87
C SER A 109 4.91 11.45 5.95
N PRO A 110 6.09 10.94 5.53
CA PRO A 110 6.35 9.50 5.58
C PRO A 110 6.25 8.92 6.98
N ARG A 111 5.72 7.71 7.08
CA ARG A 111 5.70 6.94 8.32
C ARG A 111 6.11 5.51 8.04
N ARG A 112 6.49 4.77 9.08
CA ARG A 112 6.84 3.36 8.93
C ARG A 112 5.59 2.53 8.67
N GLY A 113 5.69 1.64 7.68
CA GLY A 113 4.66 0.67 7.37
C GLY A 113 5.20 -0.75 7.41
N GLY A 114 4.47 -1.67 6.80
CA GLY A 114 4.87 -3.07 6.72
C GLY A 114 6.22 -3.25 6.06
N GLY A 115 6.97 -4.25 6.51
CA GLY A 115 8.30 -4.51 6.00
C GLY A 115 9.34 -3.47 6.40
N GLY A 116 8.99 -2.53 7.27
CA GLY A 116 9.89 -1.46 7.68
C GLY A 116 10.10 -0.37 6.65
N HIS A 117 9.30 -0.37 5.58
CA HIS A 117 9.38 0.65 4.54
C HIS A 117 8.79 1.98 5.00
N TRP A 118 9.17 3.04 4.33
CA TRP A 118 8.51 4.34 4.51
C TRP A 118 7.30 4.39 3.61
N ILE A 119 6.14 4.75 4.16
CA ILE A 119 4.89 4.79 3.41
C ILE A 119 4.11 6.06 3.69
N ALA A 120 3.17 6.34 2.78
CA ALA A 120 2.15 7.37 2.99
C ALA A 120 0.94 7.03 2.12
N PHE A 121 -0.25 7.26 2.67
CA PHE A 121 -1.50 7.12 1.94
C PHE A 121 -2.02 8.47 1.48
N THR A 122 -2.57 8.49 0.27
CA THR A 122 -3.30 9.62 -0.26
C THR A 122 -4.80 9.41 -0.03
N HIS A 123 -5.58 10.49 -0.06
CA HIS A 123 -7.03 10.35 0.08
C HIS A 123 -7.62 9.85 -1.25
N PRO A 124 -8.52 8.85 -1.21
CA PRO A 124 -9.12 8.30 -2.45
C PRO A 124 -9.80 9.34 -3.34
N ARG A 125 -10.28 10.43 -2.75
CA ARG A 125 -10.94 11.51 -3.48
C ARG A 125 -10.07 12.07 -4.60
N SER A 126 -8.77 12.07 -4.44
CA SER A 126 -7.85 12.62 -5.42
C SER A 126 -7.55 11.67 -6.58
N PHE A 127 -7.93 10.41 -6.46
CA PHE A 127 -7.64 9.38 -7.46
C PHE A 127 -8.89 8.59 -7.87
N GLY A 128 -10.00 9.30 -8.03
CA GLY A 128 -11.23 8.68 -8.54
C GLY A 128 -11.86 7.64 -7.64
N GLY A 129 -11.59 7.71 -6.33
CA GLY A 129 -12.11 6.76 -5.36
C GLY A 129 -11.16 5.62 -5.02
N VAL A 130 -9.95 5.63 -5.60
CA VAL A 130 -8.95 4.59 -5.35
C VAL A 130 -8.01 5.03 -4.23
N LEU A 131 -7.87 4.18 -3.21
CA LEU A 131 -6.88 4.40 -2.16
C LEU A 131 -5.49 4.07 -2.72
N VAL A 132 -4.63 5.08 -2.80
CA VAL A 132 -3.27 4.93 -3.32
C VAL A 132 -2.27 5.10 -2.20
N GLU A 133 -1.39 4.13 -2.07
CA GLU A 133 -0.26 4.15 -1.14
C GLU A 133 1.02 4.43 -1.92
N LEU A 134 1.93 5.18 -1.32
CA LEU A 134 3.27 5.40 -1.87
C LEU A 134 4.27 4.77 -0.94
N VAL A 135 5.26 4.07 -1.51
CA VAL A 135 6.23 3.29 -0.75
C VAL A 135 7.64 3.66 -1.17
N GLU A 136 8.49 3.96 -0.21
CA GLU A 136 9.91 4.11 -0.42
C GLU A 136 10.61 2.95 0.26
N THR A 137 11.19 2.04 -0.53
CA THR A 137 11.81 0.82 -0.01
C THR A 137 13.23 1.06 0.50
N SER A 138 13.88 2.10 0.00
CA SER A 138 15.19 2.50 0.48
C SER A 138 15.03 3.41 1.70
N PRO A 139 15.96 3.36 2.67
CA PRO A 139 15.91 4.32 3.77
C PRO A 139 16.01 5.76 3.24
N PRO A 140 15.28 6.72 3.86
CA PRO A 140 15.45 8.12 3.50
C PRO A 140 16.92 8.55 3.66
N ALA A 141 17.35 9.55 2.85
CA ALA A 141 18.68 10.09 2.99
C ALA A 141 18.89 10.60 4.43
N ARG A 142 20.01 10.24 5.01
CA ARG A 142 20.35 10.68 6.35
C ARG A 142 20.84 12.12 6.30
N THR A 143 20.39 12.91 7.23
CA THR A 143 20.87 14.28 7.41
C THR A 143 21.98 14.30 8.43
#